data_52f2a50edc73d5e5da37971e1944d286
#
_entry.id   52f2a50edc73d5e5da37971e1944d286
#
_cell.length_a   1.000
_cell.length_b   1.000
_cell.length_c   1.000
_cell.angle_alpha   90.00
_cell.angle_beta   90.00
_cell.angle_gamma   90.00
#
_symmetry.space_group_name_H-M   'P 1'
#
loop_
_entity.id
_entity.type
_entity.pdbx_description
1 polymer ?
#
loop_
_entity_poly.entity_id
_entity_poly.type
_entity_poly.pdbx_seq_one_letter_code
_entity_poly.pdbx_strand_id
1 'polypeptide(L)'
;MGRLANMNRPAAVEITYECMRFLITHNPTNATLNKFTEELKKFAVHTLVRVCEATYDKAPVEKEGIQVLDWPFDDGAPPPTQIVDDWLKLLNTKFREEPGCCIAVHCVAGLGRAPVLVALALIESGMKYEDAVQFIRHSSARSFGRFPSNLLNKEGLKPSCIGTHGLSCFVGLFEKLPSLKFRAAVTVCV
;
A
#
# COMPACT_ATOMS: atom_id res chain seq x y z
N MET A 1 -33.57 -18.41 3.68
CA MET A 1 -32.22 -18.42 4.26
C MET A 1 -31.24 -17.94 3.21
N GLY A 2 -30.90 -16.63 3.26
CA GLY A 2 -30.00 -16.01 2.29
C GLY A 2 -28.57 -16.49 2.51
N ARG A 3 -27.96 -17.10 1.51
CA ARG A 3 -26.51 -17.34 1.48
C ARG A 3 -25.83 -15.95 1.44
N LEU A 4 -25.23 -15.56 2.56
CA LEU A 4 -24.30 -14.46 2.60
C LEU A 4 -23.22 -14.76 1.56
N ALA A 5 -23.19 -13.99 0.49
CA ALA A 5 -22.13 -14.07 -0.50
C ALA A 5 -20.80 -13.89 0.24
N ASN A 6 -19.98 -14.93 0.21
CA ASN A 6 -18.60 -14.88 0.65
C ASN A 6 -17.90 -13.94 -0.33
N MET A 7 -17.92 -12.63 -0.02
CA MET A 7 -17.15 -11.67 -0.81
C MET A 7 -15.69 -12.08 -0.65
N ASN A 8 -15.14 -12.67 -1.71
CA ASN A 8 -13.73 -12.98 -1.83
C ASN A 8 -12.97 -11.66 -1.65
N ARG A 9 -12.53 -11.40 -0.41
CA ARG A 9 -11.66 -10.24 -0.15
C ARG A 9 -10.35 -10.49 -0.88
N PRO A 10 -9.81 -9.46 -1.54
CA PRO A 10 -8.55 -9.61 -2.25
C PRO A 10 -7.47 -10.13 -1.29
N ALA A 11 -6.66 -11.06 -1.76
CA ALA A 11 -5.49 -11.53 -1.02
C ALA A 11 -4.52 -10.36 -0.82
N ALA A 12 -3.76 -10.42 0.26
CA ALA A 12 -2.68 -9.46 0.49
C ALA A 12 -1.65 -9.54 -0.65
N VAL A 13 -1.13 -8.37 -1.05
CA VAL A 13 -0.18 -8.22 -2.15
C VAL A 13 1.16 -7.78 -1.60
N GLU A 14 2.17 -8.62 -1.73
CA GLU A 14 3.54 -8.25 -1.40
C GLU A 14 4.19 -7.51 -2.58
N ILE A 15 4.79 -6.37 -2.28
CA ILE A 15 5.57 -5.53 -3.19
C ILE A 15 7.00 -5.49 -2.66
N THR A 16 7.93 -6.01 -3.43
CA THR A 16 9.36 -5.96 -3.08
C THR A 16 10.11 -5.17 -4.15
N TYR A 17 10.84 -4.16 -3.72
CA TYR A 17 11.71 -3.36 -4.59
C TYR A 17 12.96 -2.95 -3.83
N GLU A 18 14.14 -3.34 -4.34
CA GLU A 18 15.43 -3.16 -3.67
C GLU A 18 15.39 -3.72 -2.23
N CYS A 19 15.70 -2.90 -1.23
CA CYS A 19 15.64 -3.28 0.19
C CYS A 19 14.26 -3.09 0.84
N MET A 20 13.28 -2.56 0.10
CA MET A 20 11.94 -2.27 0.62
C MET A 20 10.98 -3.43 0.39
N ARG A 21 10.21 -3.77 1.43
CA ARG A 21 9.13 -4.76 1.35
C ARG A 21 7.86 -4.16 1.93
N PHE A 22 6.80 -4.19 1.14
CA PHE A 22 5.48 -3.69 1.51
C PHE A 22 4.44 -4.79 1.37
N LEU A 23 3.45 -4.78 2.25
CA LEU A 23 2.27 -5.63 2.15
C LEU A 23 1.03 -4.75 2.01
N ILE A 24 0.43 -4.73 0.83
CA ILE A 24 -0.86 -4.05 0.62
C ILE A 24 -1.97 -5.03 0.97
N THR A 25 -2.84 -4.63 1.90
CA THR A 25 -3.92 -5.49 2.36
C THR A 25 -5.23 -4.72 2.56
N HIS A 26 -6.28 -5.43 2.91
CA HIS A 26 -7.61 -4.89 3.15
C HIS A 26 -7.85 -4.67 4.65
N ASN A 27 -8.88 -3.88 4.96
CA ASN A 27 -9.32 -3.63 6.32
C ASN A 27 -9.95 -4.89 6.95
N PRO A 28 -9.45 -5.42 8.07
CA PRO A 28 -10.09 -6.51 8.78
C PRO A 28 -11.37 -6.06 9.49
N THR A 29 -12.19 -7.02 9.89
CA THR A 29 -13.26 -6.82 10.86
C THR A 29 -12.83 -7.36 12.22
N ASN A 30 -13.51 -6.98 13.31
CA ASN A 30 -13.21 -7.51 14.64
C ASN A 30 -13.24 -9.06 14.66
N ALA A 31 -14.13 -9.68 13.90
CA ALA A 31 -14.23 -11.14 13.80
C ALA A 31 -13.06 -11.80 13.04
N THR A 32 -12.38 -11.06 12.17
CA THR A 32 -11.26 -11.55 11.33
C THR A 32 -9.91 -11.04 11.80
N LEU A 33 -9.86 -10.22 12.85
CA LEU A 33 -8.66 -9.52 13.30
C LEU A 33 -7.53 -10.48 13.69
N ASN A 34 -7.83 -11.55 14.42
CA ASN A 34 -6.83 -12.55 14.82
C ASN A 34 -6.17 -13.20 13.60
N LYS A 35 -6.99 -13.66 12.64
CA LYS A 35 -6.49 -14.25 11.39
C LYS A 35 -5.66 -13.25 10.58
N PHE A 36 -6.10 -12.01 10.54
CA PHE A 36 -5.37 -10.92 9.89
C PHE A 36 -4.00 -10.69 10.54
N THR A 37 -3.93 -10.65 11.86
CA THR A 37 -2.67 -10.49 12.60
C THR A 37 -1.71 -11.67 12.37
N GLU A 38 -2.23 -12.90 12.35
CA GLU A 38 -1.43 -14.09 11.99
C GLU A 38 -0.88 -14.01 10.55
N GLU A 39 -1.67 -13.48 9.63
CA GLU A 39 -1.22 -13.25 8.25
C GLU A 39 -0.10 -12.21 8.18
N LEU A 40 -0.23 -11.08 8.88
CA LEU A 40 0.83 -10.08 8.98
C LEU A 40 2.15 -10.67 9.51
N LYS A 41 2.09 -11.52 10.51
CA LYS A 41 3.26 -12.20 11.08
C LYS A 41 3.97 -13.10 10.07
N LYS A 42 3.24 -13.78 9.18
CA LYS A 42 3.83 -14.62 8.12
C LYS A 42 4.71 -13.83 7.16
N PHE A 43 4.40 -12.55 6.96
CA PHE A 43 5.19 -11.63 6.13
C PHE A 43 6.26 -10.87 6.92
N ALA A 44 6.49 -11.20 8.20
CA ALA A 44 7.39 -10.47 9.09
C ALA A 44 7.05 -8.97 9.16
N VAL A 45 5.78 -8.65 9.26
CA VAL A 45 5.30 -7.27 9.42
C VAL A 45 5.47 -6.84 10.88
N HIS A 46 6.23 -5.78 11.09
CA HIS A 46 6.40 -5.14 12.40
C HIS A 46 5.71 -3.78 12.48
N THR A 47 5.31 -3.22 11.36
CA THR A 47 4.62 -1.93 11.28
C THR A 47 3.45 -2.01 10.32
N LEU A 48 2.28 -1.57 10.79
CA LEU A 48 1.04 -1.50 10.03
C LEU A 48 0.57 -0.05 9.94
N VAL A 49 0.35 0.45 8.74
CA VAL A 49 -0.16 1.80 8.48
C VAL A 49 -1.60 1.72 8.00
N ARG A 50 -2.52 2.37 8.73
CA ARG A 50 -3.94 2.47 8.37
C ARG A 50 -4.18 3.84 7.70
N VAL A 51 -4.53 3.83 6.43
CA VAL A 51 -4.81 5.06 5.65
C VAL A 51 -6.30 5.30 5.42
N CYS A 52 -7.14 4.64 6.22
CA CYS A 52 -8.58 4.88 6.32
C CYS A 52 -8.97 5.05 7.78
N GLU A 53 -10.20 5.48 8.02
CA GLU A 53 -10.75 5.54 9.37
C GLU A 53 -10.62 4.20 10.10
N ALA A 54 -10.31 4.27 11.38
CA ALA A 54 -10.15 3.09 12.22
C ALA A 54 -11.50 2.40 12.46
N THR A 55 -11.65 1.16 12.01
CA THR A 55 -12.86 0.35 12.16
C THR A 55 -12.68 -0.82 13.14
N TYR A 56 -11.47 -1.01 13.65
CA TYR A 56 -11.12 -2.03 14.63
C TYR A 56 -10.15 -1.47 15.67
N ASP A 57 -10.17 -2.04 16.86
CA ASP A 57 -9.22 -1.69 17.92
C ASP A 57 -7.81 -2.18 17.54
N LYS A 58 -6.81 -1.31 17.69
CA LYS A 58 -5.42 -1.64 17.40
C LYS A 58 -4.72 -2.39 18.53
N ALA A 59 -5.22 -2.30 19.76
CA ALA A 59 -4.58 -2.91 20.92
C ALA A 59 -4.32 -4.43 20.77
N PRO A 60 -5.20 -5.25 20.19
CA PRO A 60 -4.91 -6.66 19.93
C PRO A 60 -3.73 -6.87 18.96
N VAL A 61 -3.58 -5.99 17.94
CA VAL A 61 -2.48 -6.07 16.97
C VAL A 61 -1.16 -5.63 17.61
N GLU A 62 -1.19 -4.57 18.41
CA GLU A 62 -0.02 -4.06 19.11
C GLU A 62 0.50 -5.04 20.19
N LYS A 63 -0.38 -5.78 20.85
CA LYS A 63 -0.01 -6.87 21.77
C LYS A 63 0.84 -7.97 21.11
N GLU A 64 0.68 -8.14 19.82
CA GLU A 64 1.44 -9.11 19.02
C GLU A 64 2.75 -8.55 18.47
N GLY A 65 3.17 -7.37 18.95
CA GLY A 65 4.43 -6.72 18.58
C GLY A 65 4.40 -5.96 17.25
N ILE A 66 3.22 -5.70 16.70
CA ILE A 66 3.06 -4.94 15.45
C ILE A 66 2.64 -3.51 15.79
N GLN A 67 3.50 -2.53 15.51
CA GLN A 67 3.19 -1.11 15.68
C GLN A 67 2.09 -0.70 14.70
N VAL A 68 1.05 0.00 15.18
CA VAL A 68 -0.03 0.50 14.32
C VAL A 68 -0.01 2.01 14.25
N LEU A 69 0.09 2.55 13.04
CA LEU A 69 0.09 3.99 12.74
C LEU A 69 -1.18 4.36 11.99
N ASP A 70 -1.85 5.42 12.45
CA ASP A 70 -3.10 5.92 11.87
C ASP A 70 -2.84 7.22 11.10
N TRP A 71 -2.92 7.13 9.77
CA TRP A 71 -2.75 8.26 8.86
C TRP A 71 -3.89 8.33 7.85
N PRO A 72 -5.13 8.53 8.32
CA PRO A 72 -6.29 8.57 7.44
C PRO A 72 -6.26 9.79 6.52
N PHE A 73 -6.69 9.59 5.27
CA PHE A 73 -6.96 10.64 4.31
C PHE A 73 -8.10 10.22 3.37
N ASP A 74 -8.71 11.19 2.68
CA ASP A 74 -9.89 10.96 1.87
C ASP A 74 -9.62 10.07 0.66
N ASP A 75 -10.57 9.21 0.33
CA ASP A 75 -10.47 8.36 -0.86
C ASP A 75 -10.63 9.21 -2.13
N GLY A 76 -9.73 9.02 -3.08
CA GLY A 76 -9.66 9.84 -4.28
C GLY A 76 -8.94 11.20 -4.13
N ALA A 77 -8.52 11.55 -2.91
CA ALA A 77 -7.70 12.73 -2.64
C ALA A 77 -6.20 12.36 -2.53
N PRO A 78 -5.28 13.29 -2.81
CA PRO A 78 -3.88 13.09 -2.50
C PRO A 78 -3.67 13.06 -0.97
N PRO A 79 -2.72 12.27 -0.47
CA PRO A 79 -2.37 12.33 0.94
C PRO A 79 -1.84 13.73 1.30
N PRO A 80 -2.20 14.27 2.47
CA PRO A 80 -1.61 15.52 2.97
C PRO A 80 -0.08 15.45 3.02
N THR A 81 0.58 16.59 2.82
CA THR A 81 2.05 16.68 2.83
C THR A 81 2.65 16.11 4.12
N GLN A 82 2.02 16.36 5.26
CA GLN A 82 2.47 15.83 6.55
C GLN A 82 2.49 14.29 6.55
N ILE A 83 1.46 13.64 6.00
CA ILE A 83 1.43 12.17 5.89
C ILE A 83 2.53 11.67 4.96
N VAL A 84 2.79 12.37 3.87
CA VAL A 84 3.88 12.00 2.93
C VAL A 84 5.23 12.10 3.64
N ASP A 85 5.50 13.20 4.34
CA ASP A 85 6.76 13.41 5.06
C ASP A 85 6.96 12.35 6.16
N ASP A 86 5.93 12.08 6.95
CA ASP A 86 5.97 11.07 8.01
C ASP A 86 6.14 9.66 7.43
N TRP A 87 5.50 9.37 6.30
CA TRP A 87 5.67 8.13 5.57
C TRP A 87 7.12 7.92 5.11
N LEU A 88 7.70 8.88 4.40
CA LEU A 88 9.07 8.79 3.90
C LEU A 88 10.08 8.70 5.05
N LYS A 89 9.85 9.42 6.14
CA LYS A 89 10.67 9.34 7.36
C LYS A 89 10.59 7.96 8.00
N LEU A 90 9.38 7.39 8.10
CA LEU A 90 9.17 6.02 8.60
C LEU A 90 9.96 5.01 7.77
N LEU A 91 9.88 5.08 6.44
CA LEU A 91 10.58 4.16 5.54
C LEU A 91 12.09 4.24 5.73
N ASN A 92 12.63 5.46 5.74
CA ASN A 92 14.07 5.68 5.92
C ASN A 92 14.56 5.10 7.26
N THR A 93 13.78 5.26 8.32
CA THR A 93 14.13 4.73 9.64
C THR A 93 14.02 3.20 9.65
N LYS A 94 12.88 2.65 9.25
CA LYS A 94 12.60 1.22 9.37
C LYS A 94 13.49 0.36 8.48
N PHE A 95 13.64 0.69 7.22
CA PHE A 95 14.47 -0.13 6.32
C PHE A 95 15.96 -0.01 6.59
N ARG A 96 16.40 1.06 7.26
CA ARG A 96 17.78 1.20 7.74
C ARG A 96 18.03 0.40 9.03
N GLU A 97 17.08 0.47 9.99
CA GLU A 97 17.26 -0.12 11.33
C GLU A 97 16.87 -1.61 11.37
N GLU A 98 15.92 -2.01 10.54
CA GLU A 98 15.38 -3.37 10.49
C GLU A 98 15.45 -3.91 9.04
N PRO A 99 16.67 -4.26 8.53
CA PRO A 99 16.82 -4.79 7.18
C PRO A 99 15.96 -6.03 6.94
N GLY A 100 15.21 -6.05 5.84
CA GLY A 100 14.31 -7.16 5.50
C GLY A 100 12.95 -7.12 6.19
N CYS A 101 12.66 -6.12 7.03
CA CYS A 101 11.31 -5.93 7.57
C CYS A 101 10.29 -5.67 6.45
N CYS A 102 9.04 -5.98 6.74
CA CYS A 102 7.91 -5.68 5.86
C CYS A 102 7.00 -4.65 6.53
N ILE A 103 6.63 -3.60 5.80
CA ILE A 103 5.65 -2.61 6.27
C ILE A 103 4.32 -2.89 5.58
N ALA A 104 3.28 -3.17 6.39
CA ALA A 104 1.94 -3.35 5.86
C ALA A 104 1.21 -2.01 5.75
N VAL A 105 0.47 -1.82 4.67
CA VAL A 105 -0.39 -0.66 4.45
C VAL A 105 -1.77 -1.15 4.05
N HIS A 106 -2.81 -0.65 4.72
CA HIS A 106 -4.17 -0.94 4.30
C HIS A 106 -5.06 0.30 4.28
N CYS A 107 -6.03 0.25 3.39
CA CYS A 107 -7.22 1.09 3.40
C CYS A 107 -8.45 0.19 3.49
N VAL A 108 -9.62 0.63 3.07
CA VAL A 108 -10.84 -0.20 3.14
C VAL A 108 -10.70 -1.46 2.28
N ALA A 109 -10.44 -1.32 0.99
CA ALA A 109 -10.35 -2.45 0.04
C ALA A 109 -8.91 -2.82 -0.36
N GLY A 110 -7.91 -2.03 0.03
CA GLY A 110 -6.51 -2.22 -0.39
C GLY A 110 -6.21 -1.80 -1.84
N LEU A 111 -7.17 -1.21 -2.56
CA LEU A 111 -7.06 -0.95 -4.00
C LEU A 111 -6.90 0.53 -4.37
N GLY A 112 -7.15 1.44 -3.44
CA GLY A 112 -7.09 2.90 -3.66
C GLY A 112 -5.92 3.55 -2.92
N ARG A 113 -6.17 3.99 -1.70
CA ARG A 113 -5.24 4.79 -0.87
C ARG A 113 -3.93 4.09 -0.50
N ALA A 114 -3.99 2.80 -0.14
CA ALA A 114 -2.78 2.06 0.27
C ALA A 114 -1.73 1.93 -0.85
N PRO A 115 -2.11 1.58 -2.11
CA PRO A 115 -1.18 1.61 -3.24
C PRO A 115 -0.53 2.96 -3.50
N VAL A 116 -1.22 4.05 -3.13
CA VAL A 116 -0.72 5.43 -3.28
C VAL A 116 0.53 5.66 -2.45
N LEU A 117 0.51 5.30 -1.16
CA LEU A 117 1.70 5.45 -0.30
C LEU A 117 2.85 4.55 -0.78
N VAL A 118 2.56 3.33 -1.22
CA VAL A 118 3.60 2.44 -1.77
C VAL A 118 4.20 3.02 -3.05
N ALA A 119 3.38 3.58 -3.95
CA ALA A 119 3.88 4.24 -5.16
C ALA A 119 4.79 5.42 -4.82
N LEU A 120 4.44 6.24 -3.81
CA LEU A 120 5.29 7.34 -3.36
C LEU A 120 6.66 6.84 -2.90
N ALA A 121 6.73 5.73 -2.17
CA ALA A 121 7.99 5.13 -1.75
C ALA A 121 8.87 4.71 -2.94
N LEU A 122 8.26 4.05 -3.94
CA LEU A 122 8.97 3.60 -5.14
C LEU A 122 9.51 4.78 -5.96
N ILE A 123 8.71 5.84 -6.09
CA ILE A 123 9.11 7.04 -6.85
C ILE A 123 10.21 7.80 -6.11
N GLU A 124 10.13 7.93 -4.80
CA GLU A 124 11.19 8.58 -4.00
C GLU A 124 12.50 7.81 -4.09
N SER A 125 12.46 6.48 -4.24
CA SER A 125 13.64 5.65 -4.48
C SER A 125 14.20 5.74 -5.91
N GLY A 126 13.55 6.54 -6.79
CA GLY A 126 14.03 6.84 -8.14
C GLY A 126 13.28 6.14 -9.28
N MET A 127 12.23 5.37 -8.98
CA MET A 127 11.37 4.79 -10.01
C MET A 127 10.55 5.87 -10.69
N LYS A 128 10.35 5.78 -12.01
CA LYS A 128 9.44 6.68 -12.71
C LYS A 128 8.00 6.41 -12.29
N TYR A 129 7.17 7.44 -12.30
CA TYR A 129 5.76 7.36 -11.91
C TYR A 129 5.00 6.25 -12.64
N GLU A 130 5.10 6.21 -13.96
CA GLU A 130 4.40 5.22 -14.80
C GLU A 130 4.83 3.79 -14.46
N ASP A 131 6.14 3.60 -14.23
CA ASP A 131 6.71 2.31 -13.88
C ASP A 131 6.26 1.86 -12.47
N ALA A 132 6.21 2.77 -11.50
CA ALA A 132 5.73 2.48 -10.14
C ALA A 132 4.26 2.03 -10.15
N VAL A 133 3.40 2.74 -10.91
CA VAL A 133 1.99 2.38 -11.04
C VAL A 133 1.83 1.01 -11.70
N GLN A 134 2.57 0.75 -12.79
CA GLN A 134 2.51 -0.54 -13.47
C GLN A 134 3.06 -1.67 -12.60
N PHE A 135 4.15 -1.44 -11.88
CA PHE A 135 4.76 -2.41 -10.99
C PHE A 135 3.78 -2.88 -9.91
N ILE A 136 3.08 -1.95 -9.25
CA ILE A 136 2.07 -2.28 -8.24
C ILE A 136 0.89 -3.03 -8.88
N ARG A 137 0.42 -2.59 -10.05
CA ARG A 137 -0.70 -3.24 -10.75
C ARG A 137 -0.36 -4.67 -11.16
N HIS A 138 0.84 -4.93 -11.69
CA HIS A 138 1.27 -6.27 -12.06
C HIS A 138 1.39 -7.20 -10.85
N SER A 139 1.89 -6.70 -9.73
CA SER A 139 1.98 -7.45 -8.48
C SER A 139 0.59 -7.78 -7.94
N SER A 140 -0.33 -6.82 -7.98
CA SER A 140 -1.73 -7.03 -7.61
C SER A 140 -2.44 -8.04 -8.52
N ALA A 141 -2.23 -7.99 -9.82
CA ALA A 141 -2.85 -8.92 -10.77
C ALA A 141 -2.43 -10.38 -10.55
N ARG A 142 -1.19 -10.61 -10.11
CA ARG A 142 -0.71 -11.97 -9.74
C ARG A 142 -1.39 -12.53 -8.50
N SER A 143 -1.74 -11.70 -7.55
CA SER A 143 -2.41 -12.10 -6.31
C SER A 143 -3.93 -12.23 -6.46
N PHE A 144 -4.53 -11.51 -7.41
CA PHE A 144 -5.99 -11.52 -7.64
C PHE A 144 -6.47 -12.67 -8.54
N GLY A 145 -5.58 -13.51 -9.06
CA GLY A 145 -5.99 -14.53 -10.04
C GLY A 145 -6.56 -13.87 -11.30
N ARG A 146 -6.34 -14.46 -12.42
CA ARG A 146 -6.71 -14.03 -13.79
C ARG A 146 -7.84 -13.02 -13.87
N PHE A 147 -7.51 -11.72 -14.03
CA PHE A 147 -8.46 -10.74 -14.59
C PHE A 147 -8.98 -11.32 -15.93
N PRO A 148 -10.29 -11.27 -16.19
CA PRO A 148 -10.83 -11.74 -17.46
C PRO A 148 -10.11 -11.03 -18.60
N SER A 149 -9.44 -11.80 -19.46
CA SER A 149 -8.64 -11.31 -20.59
C SER A 149 -9.46 -10.53 -21.64
N ASN A 150 -10.77 -10.56 -21.56
CA ASN A 150 -11.71 -9.83 -22.41
C ASN A 150 -11.80 -8.33 -22.12
N LEU A 151 -11.23 -7.83 -21.01
CA LEU A 151 -11.12 -6.39 -20.75
C LEU A 151 -9.85 -5.76 -21.33
N LEU A 152 -8.96 -6.56 -21.92
CA LEU A 152 -7.70 -6.12 -22.56
C LEU A 152 -7.76 -6.09 -24.08
N ASN A 153 -8.90 -6.39 -24.70
CA ASN A 153 -8.99 -6.46 -26.15
C ASN A 153 -9.57 -5.19 -26.76
N LYS A 154 -8.65 -4.52 -27.45
CA LYS A 154 -8.85 -3.68 -28.66
C LYS A 154 -9.68 -2.42 -28.54
N GLU A 155 -9.00 -1.34 -28.89
CA GLU A 155 -9.55 -0.09 -29.41
C GLU A 155 -10.35 0.79 -28.44
N GLY A 156 -9.72 1.81 -27.92
CA GLY A 156 -10.42 3.01 -27.47
C GLY A 156 -11.01 2.98 -26.07
N LEU A 157 -10.48 2.18 -25.15
CA LEU A 157 -10.92 2.32 -23.74
C LEU A 157 -10.39 3.62 -23.15
N LYS A 158 -11.27 4.62 -23.16
CA LYS A 158 -11.18 5.72 -22.20
C LYS A 158 -11.07 5.11 -20.80
N PRO A 159 -10.19 5.61 -19.92
CA PRO A 159 -10.01 5.07 -18.58
C PRO A 159 -11.17 5.49 -17.68
N SER A 160 -12.33 4.84 -17.80
CA SER A 160 -13.51 5.27 -17.08
C SER A 160 -14.12 4.25 -16.10
N CYS A 161 -13.53 3.07 -15.90
CA CYS A 161 -14.23 2.02 -15.14
C CYS A 161 -13.45 1.31 -14.02
N ILE A 162 -12.23 1.71 -13.70
CA ILE A 162 -11.56 1.20 -12.49
C ILE A 162 -10.92 2.41 -11.82
N GLY A 163 -11.50 2.83 -10.72
CA GLY A 163 -10.95 3.78 -9.74
C GLY A 163 -9.72 4.64 -10.08
N THR A 164 -9.70 5.26 -11.26
CA THR A 164 -8.61 6.13 -11.70
C THR A 164 -8.54 7.45 -10.92
N HIS A 165 -9.53 7.70 -10.06
CA HIS A 165 -9.60 8.96 -9.31
C HIS A 165 -8.48 9.10 -8.26
N GLY A 166 -8.01 8.01 -7.64
CA GLY A 166 -6.91 8.07 -6.66
C GLY A 166 -5.55 8.40 -7.27
N LEU A 167 -5.26 7.91 -8.46
CA LEU A 167 -3.94 8.08 -9.12
C LEU A 167 -3.86 9.33 -9.99
N SER A 168 -4.97 9.87 -10.44
CA SER A 168 -5.03 11.13 -11.20
C SER A 168 -4.58 12.35 -10.37
N CYS A 169 -4.75 12.31 -9.05
CA CYS A 169 -4.33 13.38 -8.16
C CYS A 169 -2.80 13.45 -7.97
N PHE A 170 -2.05 12.42 -8.35
CA PHE A 170 -0.60 12.38 -8.16
C PHE A 170 0.18 13.39 -9.02
N VAL A 171 -0.28 13.66 -10.24
CA VAL A 171 0.42 14.56 -11.17
C VAL A 171 0.57 15.98 -10.59
N GLY A 172 -0.43 16.47 -9.86
CA GLY A 172 -0.39 17.79 -9.24
C GLY A 172 0.44 17.89 -7.95
N LEU A 173 0.74 16.76 -7.30
CA LEU A 173 1.48 16.73 -6.04
C LEU A 173 2.98 16.77 -6.27
N PHE A 174 3.46 16.14 -7.35
CA PHE A 174 4.89 16.06 -7.70
C PHE A 174 5.52 17.40 -8.04
N GLU A 175 4.76 18.34 -8.61
CA GLU A 175 5.25 19.69 -8.92
C GLU A 175 5.52 20.54 -7.66
N LYS A 176 5.05 20.11 -6.49
CA LYS A 176 5.11 20.89 -5.24
C LYS A 176 6.00 20.28 -4.14
N LEU A 177 6.54 19.07 -4.33
CA LEU A 177 7.44 18.46 -3.34
C LEU A 177 8.89 18.89 -3.63
N PRO A 178 9.57 19.56 -2.68
CA PRO A 178 11.00 19.79 -2.81
C PRO A 178 11.69 18.41 -2.77
N SER A 179 12.57 18.17 -3.74
CA SER A 179 13.33 16.93 -3.88
C SER A 179 14.08 16.58 -2.59
N LEU A 180 13.50 15.74 -1.76
CA LEU A 180 14.16 15.10 -0.64
C LEU A 180 15.21 14.14 -1.22
N LYS A 181 16.47 14.45 -0.98
CA LYS A 181 17.64 13.67 -1.45
C LYS A 181 17.70 12.33 -0.73
N PHE A 182 16.92 11.36 -1.16
CA PHE A 182 16.98 9.96 -0.70
C PHE A 182 18.24 9.24 -1.23
N ARG A 183 19.03 9.91 -2.07
CA ARG A 183 20.20 9.34 -2.75
C ARG A 183 21.37 8.88 -1.85
N ALA A 184 21.34 9.17 -0.54
CA ALA A 184 22.50 8.89 0.31
C ALA A 184 22.42 7.55 1.09
N ALA A 185 21.29 6.86 1.12
CA ALA A 185 21.10 5.66 1.94
C ALA A 185 21.18 4.33 1.16
N VAL A 186 21.18 4.36 -0.16
CA VAL A 186 21.19 3.12 -1.00
C VAL A 186 22.59 2.54 -1.20
N THR A 187 23.66 3.24 -0.84
CA THR A 187 25.05 2.81 -1.12
C THR A 187 25.65 1.88 -0.04
N VAL A 188 24.90 1.45 0.95
CA VAL A 188 25.43 0.64 2.07
C VAL A 188 24.81 -0.77 2.16
N CYS A 189 24.04 -1.20 1.19
CA CYS A 189 23.60 -2.60 1.09
C CYS A 189 24.28 -3.30 -0.11
N VAL A 190 25.60 -3.48 -0.05
CA VAL A 190 26.37 -4.49 -0.78
C VAL A 190 27.11 -5.31 0.24
#